data_57483116f412f26ab497caebbc4642d4
#
_entry.id   57483116f412f26ab497caebbc4642d4
#
_cell.length_a   1.000
_cell.length_b   1.000
_cell.length_c   1.000
_cell.angle_alpha   90.00
_cell.angle_beta   90.00
_cell.angle_gamma   90.00
#
_symmetry.space_group_name_H-M   'P 1'
#
loop_
_entity.id
_entity.type
_entity.pdbx_description
1 polymer ?
#
loop_
_entity_poly.entity_id
_entity_poly.type
_entity_poly.pdbx_seq_one_letter_code
_entity_poly.pdbx_strand_id
1 'polypeptide(L)'
;FRCLNSTWPEFDVEGRSGAALPTTEWLLHAIWQRLDPQLPLKSLRLYEQSTLWADYLGNSMEAFLTIRSHFAAAHRLAREELSQSENEAIYGKCARPHGHGHNYLLDVTVRGEIHPRTGMLCDLSALQQLVDDQVVEPFDHTFLNKDVPFFSTCVPTAENIALHIADRLKAPVAELGASLHKIRLQESPNNAAEIYAEAAQV
;
A
#
# COMPACT_ATOMS: atom_id res chain seq x y z
N PHE A 1 1.69 -26.73 14.89
CA PHE A 1 0.61 -25.74 14.70
C PHE A 1 -0.23 -25.68 15.97
N ARG A 2 -0.61 -24.48 16.42
CA ARG A 2 -1.50 -24.25 17.55
C ARG A 2 -2.56 -23.24 17.16
N CYS A 3 -3.78 -23.41 17.65
CA CYS A 3 -4.85 -22.43 17.48
C CYS A 3 -4.66 -21.29 18.49
N LEU A 4 -4.52 -20.06 18.00
CA LEU A 4 -4.33 -18.89 18.86
C LEU A 4 -5.52 -18.66 19.79
N ASN A 5 -6.73 -18.90 19.30
CA ASN A 5 -7.96 -18.75 20.10
C ASN A 5 -8.02 -19.67 21.33
N SER A 6 -7.30 -20.79 21.32
CA SER A 6 -7.26 -21.73 22.44
C SER A 6 -5.95 -21.71 23.25
N THR A 7 -4.95 -20.96 22.79
CA THR A 7 -3.62 -20.96 23.42
C THR A 7 -3.20 -19.60 23.97
N TRP A 8 -3.78 -18.52 23.48
CA TRP A 8 -3.49 -17.16 23.93
C TRP A 8 -4.73 -16.57 24.61
N PRO A 9 -4.63 -16.17 25.91
CA PRO A 9 -5.77 -15.62 26.64
C PRO A 9 -6.41 -14.39 26.01
N GLU A 10 -5.63 -13.62 25.24
CA GLU A 10 -6.09 -12.42 24.54
C GLU A 10 -7.10 -12.74 23.42
N PHE A 11 -7.05 -13.96 22.89
CA PHE A 11 -7.89 -14.42 21.77
C PHE A 11 -8.90 -15.50 22.16
N ASP A 12 -9.04 -15.80 23.45
CA ASP A 12 -9.98 -16.80 23.93
C ASP A 12 -11.44 -16.28 23.82
N VAL A 13 -12.07 -16.66 22.73
CA VAL A 13 -13.46 -16.26 22.41
C VAL A 13 -14.47 -17.05 23.21
N GLU A 14 -14.14 -18.26 23.67
CA GLU A 14 -15.06 -19.15 24.40
C GLU A 14 -15.16 -18.80 25.89
N GLY A 15 -14.10 -18.22 26.45
CA GLY A 15 -14.02 -17.89 27.88
C GLY A 15 -14.33 -16.47 28.27
N ARG A 16 -14.40 -15.50 27.32
CA ARG A 16 -14.55 -14.08 27.61
C ARG A 16 -15.47 -13.36 26.63
N SER A 17 -16.50 -12.69 27.13
CA SER A 17 -17.21 -11.70 26.32
C SER A 17 -16.28 -10.50 26.06
N GLY A 18 -15.86 -10.32 24.81
CA GLY A 18 -15.02 -9.18 24.39
C GLY A 18 -13.58 -9.53 24.01
N ALA A 19 -13.18 -10.80 23.92
CA ALA A 19 -11.90 -11.17 23.34
C ALA A 19 -11.84 -10.75 21.85
N ALA A 20 -10.73 -10.15 21.43
CA ALA A 20 -10.53 -9.76 20.06
C ALA A 20 -10.21 -10.99 19.17
N LEU A 21 -10.53 -10.89 17.89
CA LEU A 21 -10.11 -11.90 16.92
C LEU A 21 -8.59 -11.78 16.65
N PRO A 22 -7.89 -12.89 16.37
CA PRO A 22 -6.46 -12.88 16.09
C PRO A 22 -6.16 -12.43 14.66
N THR A 23 -6.54 -11.19 14.34
CA THR A 23 -6.14 -10.53 13.10
C THR A 23 -4.65 -10.20 13.14
N THR A 24 -4.05 -9.89 12.01
CA THR A 24 -2.64 -9.51 11.91
C THR A 24 -2.32 -8.32 12.81
N GLU A 25 -3.18 -7.30 12.84
CA GLU A 25 -3.00 -6.08 13.62
C GLU A 25 -3.12 -6.35 15.13
N TRP A 26 -4.15 -7.10 15.56
CA TRP A 26 -4.34 -7.41 16.97
C TRP A 26 -3.28 -8.35 17.52
N LEU A 27 -2.87 -9.34 16.71
CA LEU A 27 -1.75 -10.22 17.06
C LEU A 27 -0.44 -9.44 17.23
N LEU A 28 -0.19 -8.50 16.32
CA LEU A 28 0.96 -7.62 16.39
C LEU A 28 0.97 -6.77 17.67
N HIS A 29 -0.18 -6.18 18.04
CA HIS A 29 -0.35 -5.46 19.29
C HIS A 29 -0.12 -6.39 20.53
N ALA A 30 -0.70 -7.58 20.54
CA ALA A 30 -0.52 -8.55 21.62
C ALA A 30 0.95 -9.01 21.79
N ILE A 31 1.67 -9.18 20.67
CA ILE A 31 3.11 -9.49 20.68
C ILE A 31 3.89 -8.31 21.26
N TRP A 32 3.57 -7.08 20.85
CA TRP A 32 4.20 -5.88 21.39
C TRP A 32 4.07 -5.81 22.91
N GLN A 33 2.86 -5.94 23.45
CA GLN A 33 2.61 -5.89 24.89
C GLN A 33 3.42 -6.92 25.71
N ARG A 34 3.78 -8.05 25.10
CA ARG A 34 4.60 -9.09 25.74
C ARG A 34 6.09 -8.80 25.67
N LEU A 35 6.55 -8.11 24.63
CA LEU A 35 7.98 -7.87 24.36
C LEU A 35 8.44 -6.52 24.93
N ASP A 36 7.61 -5.47 24.87
CA ASP A 36 7.97 -4.11 25.26
C ASP A 36 8.56 -3.99 26.69
N PRO A 37 8.03 -4.67 27.70
CA PRO A 37 8.64 -4.65 29.04
C PRO A 37 10.06 -5.23 29.11
N GLN A 38 10.49 -5.96 28.09
CA GLN A 38 11.76 -6.67 28.06
C GLN A 38 12.74 -6.08 27.04
N LEU A 39 12.24 -5.38 26.02
CA LEU A 39 13.01 -4.90 24.89
C LEU A 39 12.66 -3.44 24.59
N PRO A 40 13.64 -2.58 24.25
CA PRO A 40 13.39 -1.19 23.82
C PRO A 40 12.90 -1.16 22.36
N LEU A 41 11.66 -1.59 22.13
CA LEU A 41 11.08 -1.66 20.79
C LEU A 41 10.84 -0.25 20.23
N LYS A 42 11.10 -0.06 18.94
CA LYS A 42 10.75 1.15 18.17
C LYS A 42 9.59 0.91 17.21
N SER A 43 9.55 -0.28 16.63
CA SER A 43 8.49 -0.74 15.74
C SER A 43 8.49 -2.27 15.72
N LEU A 44 7.36 -2.83 15.37
CA LEU A 44 7.20 -4.27 15.13
C LEU A 44 6.45 -4.47 13.82
N ARG A 45 6.93 -5.39 12.98
CA ARG A 45 6.25 -5.80 11.74
C ARG A 45 5.93 -7.28 11.79
N LEU A 46 4.72 -7.61 11.40
CA LEU A 46 4.24 -8.98 11.27
C LEU A 46 3.76 -9.22 9.83
N TYR A 47 4.36 -10.20 9.17
CA TYR A 47 3.90 -10.70 7.88
C TYR A 47 2.95 -11.87 8.10
N GLU A 48 1.72 -11.74 7.60
CA GLU A 48 0.81 -12.87 7.47
C GLU A 48 1.16 -13.67 6.22
N GLN A 49 1.51 -12.97 5.15
CA GLN A 49 2.04 -13.51 3.91
C GLN A 49 2.91 -12.46 3.20
N SER A 50 3.57 -12.83 2.10
CA SER A 50 4.47 -11.93 1.37
C SER A 50 3.79 -10.69 0.79
N THR A 51 2.47 -10.73 0.67
CA THR A 51 1.63 -9.64 0.11
C THR A 51 0.76 -8.95 1.16
N LEU A 52 0.86 -9.34 2.43
CA LEU A 52 0.07 -8.76 3.53
C LEU A 52 0.91 -8.68 4.81
N TRP A 53 1.02 -7.50 5.38
CA TRP A 53 1.69 -7.30 6.66
C TRP A 53 1.12 -6.09 7.40
N ALA A 54 1.33 -6.06 8.70
CA ALA A 54 1.04 -4.92 9.53
C ALA A 54 2.29 -4.41 10.25
N ASP A 55 2.31 -3.10 10.55
CA ASP A 55 3.31 -2.42 11.36
C ASP A 55 2.64 -1.78 12.57
N TYR A 56 3.33 -1.81 13.72
CA TYR A 56 2.92 -1.16 14.96
C TYR A 56 4.10 -0.40 15.58
N LEU A 57 3.83 0.82 16.07
CA LEU A 57 4.85 1.72 16.60
C LEU A 57 4.79 1.89 18.13
N GLY A 58 3.88 1.18 18.80
CA GLY A 58 3.76 1.21 20.25
C GLY A 58 2.99 2.39 20.85
N ASN A 59 2.46 3.28 20.03
CA ASN A 59 1.88 4.55 20.51
C ASN A 59 0.37 4.55 20.42
N SER A 60 -0.41 3.94 21.15
CA SER A 60 -1.86 3.86 21.04
C SER A 60 -2.37 2.58 20.37
N MET A 61 -3.64 2.55 20.02
CA MET A 61 -4.24 1.43 19.25
C MET A 61 -4.13 1.61 17.73
N GLU A 62 -3.29 2.53 17.27
CA GLU A 62 -3.07 2.75 15.84
C GLU A 62 -2.10 1.72 15.24
N ALA A 63 -2.46 1.17 14.10
CA ALA A 63 -1.61 0.30 13.32
C ALA A 63 -1.58 0.72 11.84
N PHE A 64 -0.64 0.16 11.11
CA PHE A 64 -0.52 0.30 9.67
C PHE A 64 -0.70 -1.07 9.03
N LEU A 65 -1.58 -1.16 8.04
CA LEU A 65 -1.82 -2.38 7.28
C LEU A 65 -1.37 -2.15 5.84
N THR A 66 -0.55 -3.05 5.32
CA THR A 66 -0.06 -2.96 3.94
C THR A 66 -0.50 -4.18 3.15
N ILE A 67 -1.12 -3.93 2.00
CA ILE A 67 -1.37 -4.94 0.98
C ILE A 67 -0.46 -4.68 -0.21
N ARG A 68 0.02 -5.76 -0.84
CA ARG A 68 0.82 -5.72 -2.06
C ARG A 68 0.04 -6.29 -3.20
N SER A 69 -0.09 -5.50 -4.27
CA SER A 69 -0.62 -5.88 -5.57
C SER A 69 0.44 -5.72 -6.66
N HIS A 70 0.13 -6.11 -7.87
CA HIS A 70 0.99 -5.91 -9.04
C HIS A 70 0.13 -5.68 -10.29
N PHE A 71 0.71 -4.97 -11.26
CA PHE A 71 0.14 -4.82 -12.60
C PHE A 71 1.28 -4.70 -13.63
N ALA A 72 1.02 -5.11 -14.86
CA ALA A 72 1.93 -4.98 -15.98
C ALA A 72 1.46 -3.83 -16.88
N ALA A 73 2.30 -2.83 -17.11
CA ALA A 73 1.94 -1.71 -17.99
C ALA A 73 3.17 -1.23 -18.77
N ALA A 74 2.89 -0.69 -19.96
CA ALA A 74 3.88 -0.01 -20.78
C ALA A 74 3.74 1.51 -20.66
N HIS A 75 4.83 2.23 -20.83
CA HIS A 75 4.86 3.68 -20.84
C HIS A 75 5.96 4.22 -21.74
N ARG A 76 5.87 5.53 -22.02
CA ARG A 76 6.92 6.32 -22.65
C ARG A 76 7.11 7.61 -21.86
N LEU A 77 8.36 7.94 -21.53
CA LEU A 77 8.66 9.23 -20.91
C LEU A 77 8.99 10.24 -22.00
N ALA A 78 8.02 11.05 -22.36
CA ALA A 78 8.19 12.12 -23.36
C ALA A 78 7.19 13.23 -23.15
N ARG A 79 7.58 14.44 -23.55
CA ARG A 79 6.73 15.62 -23.61
C ARG A 79 6.43 15.93 -25.09
N GLU A 80 5.18 16.18 -25.42
CA GLU A 80 4.75 16.40 -26.81
C GLU A 80 5.31 17.69 -27.42
N GLU A 81 5.55 18.70 -26.59
CA GLU A 81 6.10 20.00 -26.99
C GLU A 81 7.62 19.95 -27.30
N LEU A 82 8.30 18.83 -26.99
CA LEU A 82 9.72 18.64 -27.25
C LEU A 82 9.95 17.75 -28.45
N SER A 83 11.02 18.01 -29.20
CA SER A 83 11.48 17.12 -30.25
C SER A 83 11.94 15.78 -29.68
N GLN A 84 12.06 14.75 -30.55
CA GLN A 84 12.55 13.44 -30.13
C GLN A 84 13.95 13.52 -29.50
N SER A 85 14.85 14.33 -30.08
CA SER A 85 16.22 14.48 -29.56
C SER A 85 16.27 15.18 -28.19
N GLU A 86 15.39 16.13 -27.94
CA GLU A 86 15.28 16.79 -26.62
C GLU A 86 14.70 15.82 -25.59
N ASN A 87 13.67 15.05 -25.94
CA ASN A 87 13.12 14.02 -25.09
C ASN A 87 14.17 12.97 -24.73
N GLU A 88 14.97 12.51 -25.69
CA GLU A 88 16.05 11.54 -25.44
C GLU A 88 17.18 12.12 -24.59
N ALA A 89 17.46 13.42 -24.70
CA ALA A 89 18.43 14.09 -23.85
C ALA A 89 17.97 14.14 -22.38
N ILE A 90 16.66 14.26 -22.13
CA ILE A 90 16.08 14.35 -20.78
C ILE A 90 15.83 12.95 -20.17
N TYR A 91 15.17 12.07 -20.93
CA TYR A 91 14.64 10.79 -20.43
C TYR A 91 15.45 9.57 -20.90
N GLY A 92 16.47 9.79 -21.73
CA GLY A 92 17.30 8.71 -22.26
C GLY A 92 16.50 7.68 -23.04
N LYS A 93 16.76 6.41 -22.73
CA LYS A 93 16.10 5.27 -23.40
C LYS A 93 14.59 5.21 -23.16
N CYS A 94 14.10 5.82 -22.09
CA CYS A 94 12.68 5.83 -21.75
C CYS A 94 11.84 6.72 -22.68
N ALA A 95 12.51 7.61 -23.46
CA ALA A 95 11.87 8.45 -24.47
C ALA A 95 11.69 7.77 -25.83
N ARG A 96 12.15 6.55 -26.02
CA ARG A 96 12.04 5.85 -27.31
C ARG A 96 10.58 5.78 -27.78
N PRO A 97 10.32 5.96 -29.12
CA PRO A 97 8.96 6.12 -29.64
C PRO A 97 7.99 4.98 -29.33
N HIS A 98 8.49 3.75 -29.17
CA HIS A 98 7.65 2.58 -28.91
C HIS A 98 7.38 2.34 -27.42
N GLY A 99 7.97 3.15 -26.53
CA GLY A 99 7.86 2.94 -25.08
C GLY A 99 8.58 1.67 -24.61
N HIS A 100 8.30 1.28 -23.40
CA HIS A 100 8.75 0.02 -22.77
C HIS A 100 7.79 -0.33 -21.63
N GLY A 101 7.87 -1.55 -21.10
CA GLY A 101 6.94 -2.02 -20.07
C GLY A 101 7.65 -2.54 -18.84
N HIS A 102 6.92 -2.55 -17.74
CA HIS A 102 7.33 -3.06 -16.43
C HIS A 102 6.25 -3.91 -15.79
N ASN A 103 6.68 -4.81 -14.90
CA ASN A 103 5.82 -5.43 -13.90
C ASN A 103 5.94 -4.60 -12.63
N TYR A 104 5.00 -3.71 -12.42
CA TYR A 104 4.97 -2.84 -11.24
C TYR A 104 4.55 -3.63 -9.99
N LEU A 105 5.26 -3.44 -8.88
CA LEU A 105 4.81 -3.87 -7.56
C LEU A 105 4.26 -2.65 -6.83
N LEU A 106 3.04 -2.78 -6.33
CA LEU A 106 2.31 -1.72 -5.64
C LEU A 106 2.06 -2.12 -4.19
N ASP A 107 2.65 -1.39 -3.24
CA ASP A 107 2.32 -1.50 -1.82
C ASP A 107 1.39 -0.33 -1.45
N VAL A 108 0.20 -0.67 -0.97
CA VAL A 108 -0.77 0.28 -0.43
C VAL A 108 -0.80 0.11 1.08
N THR A 109 -0.36 1.13 1.80
CA THR A 109 -0.37 1.17 3.26
C THR A 109 -1.48 2.10 3.74
N VAL A 110 -2.38 1.56 4.54
CA VAL A 110 -3.42 2.32 5.25
C VAL A 110 -3.10 2.36 6.74
N ARG A 111 -3.61 3.36 7.46
CA ARG A 111 -3.50 3.47 8.91
C ARG A 111 -4.87 3.71 9.54
N GLY A 112 -5.02 3.31 10.78
CA GLY A 112 -6.23 3.54 11.58
C GLY A 112 -6.12 2.86 12.93
N GLU A 113 -7.14 3.09 13.77
CA GLU A 113 -7.25 2.43 15.06
C GLU A 113 -7.72 0.99 14.89
N ILE A 114 -7.07 0.08 15.62
CA ILE A 114 -7.49 -1.32 15.69
C ILE A 114 -8.80 -1.37 16.47
N HIS A 115 -9.89 -1.80 15.84
CA HIS A 115 -11.19 -1.89 16.49
C HIS A 115 -11.17 -3.00 17.57
N PRO A 116 -11.49 -2.70 18.84
CA PRO A 116 -11.24 -3.60 19.98
C PRO A 116 -12.06 -4.91 19.93
N ARG A 117 -13.18 -4.95 19.23
CA ARG A 117 -14.02 -6.15 19.11
C ARG A 117 -13.69 -7.02 17.92
N THR A 118 -13.29 -6.40 16.80
CA THR A 118 -12.99 -7.14 15.56
C THR A 118 -11.49 -7.41 15.39
N GLY A 119 -10.64 -6.63 16.05
CA GLY A 119 -9.20 -6.68 15.88
C GLY A 119 -8.71 -6.10 14.54
N MET A 120 -9.61 -5.61 13.70
CA MET A 120 -9.29 -5.09 12.37
C MET A 120 -9.17 -3.57 12.37
N LEU A 121 -8.29 -3.05 11.55
CA LEU A 121 -8.17 -1.64 11.22
C LEU A 121 -9.24 -1.23 10.19
N CYS A 122 -9.45 -2.07 9.18
CA CYS A 122 -10.52 -1.95 8.19
C CYS A 122 -10.85 -3.33 7.63
N ASP A 123 -11.89 -3.43 6.79
CA ASP A 123 -12.17 -4.66 6.05
C ASP A 123 -11.10 -4.88 4.97
N LEU A 124 -10.29 -5.92 5.17
CA LEU A 124 -9.20 -6.28 4.26
C LEU A 124 -9.70 -6.65 2.86
N SER A 125 -10.83 -7.36 2.78
CA SER A 125 -11.38 -7.79 1.48
C SER A 125 -11.90 -6.58 0.69
N ALA A 126 -12.56 -5.65 1.39
CA ALA A 126 -13.01 -4.39 0.78
C ALA A 126 -11.82 -3.51 0.34
N LEU A 127 -10.75 -3.44 1.14
CA LEU A 127 -9.53 -2.71 0.75
C LEU A 127 -8.87 -3.34 -0.47
N GLN A 128 -8.79 -4.65 -0.54
CA GLN A 128 -8.20 -5.36 -1.68
C GLN A 128 -9.01 -5.14 -2.95
N GLN A 129 -10.34 -5.31 -2.88
CA GLN A 129 -11.24 -5.04 -4.01
C GLN A 129 -11.14 -3.58 -4.48
N LEU A 130 -11.06 -2.63 -3.53
CA LEU A 130 -10.89 -1.22 -3.86
C LEU A 130 -9.60 -0.97 -4.66
N VAL A 131 -8.48 -1.55 -4.25
CA VAL A 131 -7.20 -1.40 -4.96
C VAL A 131 -7.27 -2.05 -6.35
N ASP A 132 -7.91 -3.21 -6.46
CA ASP A 132 -8.10 -3.88 -7.74
C ASP A 132 -8.95 -3.02 -8.68
N ASP A 133 -10.11 -2.55 -8.25
CA ASP A 133 -11.03 -1.74 -9.07
C ASP A 133 -10.45 -0.37 -9.45
N GLN A 134 -9.74 0.28 -8.53
CA GLN A 134 -9.25 1.64 -8.76
C GLN A 134 -7.89 1.69 -9.43
N VAL A 135 -7.07 0.64 -9.33
CA VAL A 135 -5.69 0.69 -9.82
C VAL A 135 -5.36 -0.50 -10.72
N VAL A 136 -5.52 -1.74 -10.23
CA VAL A 136 -5.03 -2.90 -10.98
C VAL A 136 -5.78 -3.02 -12.30
N GLU A 137 -7.10 -3.15 -12.29
CA GLU A 137 -7.91 -3.31 -13.49
C GLU A 137 -7.75 -2.17 -14.52
N PRO A 138 -7.71 -0.87 -14.12
CA PRO A 138 -7.50 0.21 -15.08
C PRO A 138 -6.09 0.32 -15.66
N PHE A 139 -5.06 -0.25 -15.01
CA PHE A 139 -3.66 -0.07 -15.42
C PHE A 139 -3.04 -1.32 -16.02
N ASP A 140 -3.54 -2.50 -15.64
CA ASP A 140 -2.95 -3.76 -16.07
C ASP A 140 -3.11 -3.97 -17.58
N HIS A 141 -2.02 -4.43 -18.22
CA HIS A 141 -1.92 -4.66 -19.66
C HIS A 141 -2.25 -3.44 -20.55
N THR A 142 -1.98 -2.22 -20.04
CA THR A 142 -2.21 -0.96 -20.77
C THR A 142 -0.92 -0.32 -21.25
N PHE A 143 -1.06 0.64 -22.18
CA PHE A 143 -0.05 1.64 -22.49
C PHE A 143 -0.46 2.95 -21.82
N LEU A 144 0.09 3.24 -20.64
CA LEU A 144 -0.36 4.31 -19.75
C LEU A 144 -0.60 5.66 -20.43
N ASN A 145 0.29 6.06 -21.34
CA ASN A 145 0.17 7.33 -22.05
C ASN A 145 -1.10 7.46 -22.91
N LYS A 146 -1.74 6.35 -23.30
CA LYS A 146 -2.89 6.34 -24.21
C LYS A 146 -4.17 5.88 -23.51
N ASP A 147 -4.03 4.85 -22.67
CA ASP A 147 -5.17 4.12 -22.12
C ASP A 147 -5.64 4.72 -20.79
N VAL A 148 -4.75 5.44 -20.08
CA VAL A 148 -5.07 6.14 -18.83
C VAL A 148 -5.13 7.64 -19.11
N PRO A 149 -6.33 8.27 -19.10
CA PRO A 149 -6.51 9.68 -19.53
C PRO A 149 -5.59 10.68 -18.81
N PHE A 150 -5.31 10.46 -17.54
CA PHE A 150 -4.40 11.33 -16.75
C PHE A 150 -3.02 11.45 -17.40
N PHE A 151 -2.48 10.36 -17.96
CA PHE A 151 -1.14 10.33 -18.53
C PHE A 151 -1.08 10.79 -20.01
N SER A 152 -2.20 11.24 -20.58
CA SER A 152 -2.18 11.92 -21.87
C SER A 152 -1.49 13.29 -21.79
N THR A 153 -1.50 13.92 -20.61
CA THR A 153 -0.89 15.25 -20.37
C THR A 153 0.18 15.24 -19.30
N CYS A 154 0.28 14.17 -18.53
CA CYS A 154 1.28 14.00 -17.47
C CYS A 154 2.25 12.90 -17.85
N VAL A 155 3.55 13.15 -17.78
CA VAL A 155 4.57 12.13 -18.10
C VAL A 155 4.48 11.01 -17.05
N PRO A 156 4.30 9.73 -17.44
CA PRO A 156 4.11 8.60 -16.52
C PRO A 156 5.45 8.12 -15.94
N THR A 157 6.12 8.97 -15.14
CA THR A 157 7.24 8.55 -14.30
C THR A 157 6.70 7.75 -13.10
N ALA A 158 7.55 6.97 -12.45
CA ALA A 158 7.15 6.19 -11.26
C ALA A 158 6.52 7.08 -10.18
N GLU A 159 7.05 8.31 -10.01
CA GLU A 159 6.53 9.29 -9.05
C GLU A 159 5.12 9.77 -9.43
N ASN A 160 4.91 10.14 -10.71
CA ASN A 160 3.61 10.62 -11.18
C ASN A 160 2.55 9.52 -11.18
N ILE A 161 2.95 8.27 -11.48
CA ILE A 161 2.06 7.10 -11.37
C ILE A 161 1.67 6.91 -9.90
N ALA A 162 2.64 6.92 -8.97
CA ALA A 162 2.37 6.76 -7.54
C ALA A 162 1.51 7.89 -6.96
N LEU A 163 1.72 9.15 -7.38
CA LEU A 163 0.87 10.29 -7.02
C LEU A 163 -0.56 10.10 -7.51
N HIS A 164 -0.74 9.73 -8.77
CA HIS A 164 -2.07 9.50 -9.34
C HIS A 164 -2.81 8.35 -8.63
N ILE A 165 -2.09 7.27 -8.28
CA ILE A 165 -2.65 6.16 -7.48
C ILE A 165 -3.08 6.68 -6.10
N ALA A 166 -2.25 7.48 -5.43
CA ALA A 166 -2.57 8.04 -4.12
C ALA A 166 -3.84 8.90 -4.17
N ASP A 167 -3.99 9.75 -5.19
CA ASP A 167 -5.16 10.60 -5.39
C ASP A 167 -6.44 9.77 -5.62
N ARG A 168 -6.35 8.68 -6.39
CA ARG A 168 -7.48 7.78 -6.64
C ARG A 168 -7.93 7.03 -5.39
N LEU A 169 -7.01 6.65 -4.52
CA LEU A 169 -7.30 5.81 -3.34
C LEU A 169 -7.65 6.60 -2.09
N LYS A 170 -7.24 7.86 -1.98
CA LYS A 170 -7.36 8.65 -0.74
C LYS A 170 -8.79 8.74 -0.21
N ALA A 171 -9.73 9.17 -1.04
CA ALA A 171 -11.13 9.32 -0.63
C ALA A 171 -11.83 7.97 -0.41
N PRO A 172 -11.73 6.98 -1.32
CA PRO A 172 -12.36 5.68 -1.11
C PRO A 172 -11.81 4.91 0.11
N VAL A 173 -10.52 5.01 0.42
CA VAL A 173 -9.95 4.41 1.65
C VAL A 173 -10.56 5.04 2.90
N ALA A 174 -10.83 6.35 2.89
CA ALA A 174 -11.49 7.01 4.02
C ALA A 174 -12.93 6.50 4.25
N GLU A 175 -13.63 6.11 3.20
CA GLU A 175 -14.97 5.49 3.28
C GLU A 175 -14.94 4.10 3.95
N LEU A 176 -13.78 3.41 3.92
CA LEU A 176 -13.58 2.16 4.65
C LEU A 176 -13.22 2.36 6.14
N GLY A 177 -13.21 3.62 6.61
CA GLY A 177 -12.87 3.96 8.01
C GLY A 177 -11.38 4.00 8.31
N ALA A 178 -10.52 3.94 7.28
CA ALA A 178 -9.07 4.04 7.40
C ALA A 178 -8.55 5.32 6.73
N SER A 179 -7.27 5.62 6.89
CA SER A 179 -6.59 6.70 6.17
C SER A 179 -5.50 6.12 5.28
N LEU A 180 -5.44 6.57 4.04
CA LEU A 180 -4.30 6.24 3.18
C LEU A 180 -3.04 6.84 3.80
N HIS A 181 -2.04 6.01 4.07
CA HIS A 181 -0.79 6.45 4.67
C HIS A 181 0.32 6.58 3.62
N LYS A 182 0.55 5.51 2.85
CA LYS A 182 1.65 5.48 1.89
C LYS A 182 1.31 4.63 0.67
N ILE A 183 1.74 5.10 -0.49
CA ILE A 183 1.88 4.33 -1.72
C ILE A 183 3.37 4.11 -1.97
N ARG A 184 3.78 2.88 -2.21
CA ARG A 184 5.10 2.54 -2.75
C ARG A 184 4.92 1.81 -4.07
N LEU A 185 5.39 2.40 -5.14
CA LEU A 185 5.38 1.83 -6.49
C LEU A 185 6.80 1.47 -6.89
N GLN A 186 7.05 0.20 -7.11
CA GLN A 186 8.33 -0.29 -7.62
C GLN A 186 8.20 -0.66 -9.08
N GLU A 187 8.91 0.06 -9.92
CA GLU A 187 8.97 -0.13 -11.38
C GLU A 187 10.01 -1.17 -11.77
N SER A 188 11.12 -1.22 -11.06
CA SER A 188 12.20 -2.17 -11.25
C SER A 188 12.91 -2.47 -9.92
N PRO A 189 13.79 -3.46 -9.82
CA PRO A 189 14.54 -3.72 -8.59
C PRO A 189 15.31 -2.50 -8.05
N ASN A 190 15.69 -1.57 -8.91
CA ASN A 190 16.52 -0.41 -8.58
C ASN A 190 15.76 0.92 -8.64
N ASN A 191 14.47 0.91 -8.98
CA ASN A 191 13.66 2.12 -9.09
C ASN A 191 12.31 1.94 -8.41
N ALA A 192 12.05 2.77 -7.40
CA ALA A 192 10.78 2.82 -6.69
C ALA A 192 10.49 4.26 -6.24
N ALA A 193 9.21 4.64 -6.26
CA ALA A 193 8.70 5.88 -5.71
C ALA A 193 7.88 5.60 -4.46
N GLU A 194 8.01 6.44 -3.44
CA GLU A 194 7.18 6.42 -2.24
C GLU A 194 6.46 7.76 -2.07
N ILE A 195 5.14 7.71 -1.93
CA ILE A 195 4.29 8.87 -1.69
C ILE A 195 3.60 8.69 -0.35
N TYR A 196 3.76 9.65 0.54
CA TYR A 196 3.02 9.73 1.80
C TYR A 196 1.78 10.58 1.58
N ALA A 197 0.61 10.04 1.83
CA ALA A 197 -0.68 10.70 1.55
C ALA A 197 -1.01 11.84 2.52
N GLU A 198 -0.33 11.90 3.66
CA GLU A 198 -0.37 13.06 4.56
C GLU A 198 0.85 13.93 4.32
N ALA A 199 0.63 15.15 3.84
CA ALA A 199 1.62 16.19 4.05
C ALA A 199 1.86 16.31 5.54
N ALA A 200 3.11 16.20 5.98
CA ALA A 200 3.47 16.59 7.33
C ALA A 200 2.85 17.97 7.56
N GLN A 201 2.04 18.10 8.60
CA GLN A 201 1.69 19.43 9.11
C GLN A 201 3.02 20.02 9.60
N VAL A 202 3.59 20.92 8.78
CA VAL A 202 4.74 21.72 9.14
C VAL A 202 4.31 22.80 10.12
#